data_04eae1c3b992e32c2f5d62011d3f244b
#
_entry.id   04eae1c3b992e32c2f5d62011d3f244b
#
_cell.length_a   1.000
_cell.length_b   1.000
_cell.length_c   1.000
_cell.angle_alpha   90.00
_cell.angle_beta   90.00
_cell.angle_gamma   90.00
#
_symmetry.space_group_name_H-M   'P 1'
#
loop_
_entity.id
_entity.type
_entity.pdbx_description
1 polymer ?
#
loop_
_entity_poly.entity_id
_entity_poly.type
_entity_poly.pdbx_seq_one_letter_code
_entity_poly.pdbx_strand_id
1 'polypeptide(L)'
;MTNLIICAIFFYFLNLFLKMSFSLHKVPFVQWTYTKGDTSNITPTSQRINASLNNLTESMPIFLTLAILSVMLDVDNLMLAQSWLVLRAAYLLGAILNLYQYKMIRPLIWLPSIIVMVLMGCNLYV
;
A
#
# COMPACT_ATOMS: atom_id res chain seq x y z
N MET A 1 14.76 6.13 9.55
CA MET A 1 13.71 6.58 8.59
C MET A 1 14.04 6.19 7.14
N THR A 2 15.28 6.37 6.68
CA THR A 2 15.67 6.01 5.30
C THR A 2 15.39 4.53 4.99
N ASN A 3 15.75 3.63 5.88
CA ASN A 3 15.48 2.20 5.69
C ASN A 3 13.99 1.90 5.59
N LEU A 4 13.19 2.62 6.35
CA LEU A 4 11.75 2.46 6.33
C LEU A 4 11.15 2.91 4.99
N ILE A 5 11.65 4.02 4.45
CA ILE A 5 11.23 4.52 3.12
C ILE A 5 11.54 3.46 2.06
N ILE A 6 12.73 2.87 2.11
CA ILE A 6 13.11 1.79 1.18
C ILE A 6 12.19 0.58 1.36
N CYS A 7 11.89 0.19 2.60
CA CYS A 7 10.94 -0.90 2.87
C CYS A 7 9.55 -0.61 2.31
N ALA A 8 9.08 0.62 2.41
CA ALA A 8 7.77 1.01 1.84
C ALA A 8 7.76 0.87 0.32
N ILE A 9 8.85 1.26 -0.35
CA ILE A 9 8.98 1.11 -1.80
C ILE A 9 9.00 -0.36 -2.20
N PHE A 10 9.75 -1.20 -1.48
CA PHE A 10 9.74 -2.64 -1.73
C PHE A 10 8.37 -3.26 -1.46
N PHE A 11 7.66 -2.78 -0.44
CA PHE A 11 6.30 -3.22 -0.17
C PHE A 11 5.37 -2.91 -1.35
N TYR A 12 5.51 -1.74 -1.97
CA TYR A 12 4.75 -1.39 -3.17
C TYR A 12 5.04 -2.38 -4.31
N PHE A 13 6.31 -2.69 -4.56
CA PHE A 13 6.68 -3.68 -5.58
C PHE A 13 6.13 -5.06 -5.24
N LEU A 14 6.14 -5.45 -3.96
CA LEU A 14 5.56 -6.72 -3.53
C LEU A 14 4.07 -6.80 -3.89
N ASN A 15 3.33 -5.72 -3.69
CA ASN A 15 1.91 -5.66 -4.09
C ASN A 15 1.74 -5.88 -5.59
N LEU A 16 2.59 -5.27 -6.41
CA LEU A 16 2.55 -5.45 -7.86
C LEU A 16 2.80 -6.91 -8.26
N PHE A 17 3.82 -7.53 -7.67
CA PHE A 17 4.14 -8.93 -7.98
C PHE A 17 3.06 -9.88 -7.49
N LEU A 18 2.48 -9.64 -6.32
CA LEU A 18 1.39 -10.49 -5.82
C LEU A 18 0.17 -10.41 -6.70
N LYS A 19 -0.20 -9.22 -7.16
CA LYS A 19 -1.31 -9.04 -8.09
C LYS A 19 -1.11 -9.90 -9.33
N MET A 20 0.08 -9.85 -9.91
CA MET A 20 0.41 -10.63 -11.11
C MET A 20 0.48 -12.13 -10.81
N SER A 21 1.14 -12.51 -9.71
CA SER A 21 1.41 -13.92 -9.38
C SER A 21 0.12 -14.73 -9.19
N PHE A 22 -0.91 -14.14 -8.58
CA PHE A 22 -2.18 -14.83 -8.36
C PHE A 22 -3.03 -14.98 -9.63
N SER A 23 -2.60 -14.41 -10.76
CA SER A 23 -3.36 -14.45 -12.02
C SER A 23 -2.54 -14.93 -13.22
N LEU A 24 -1.30 -15.39 -13.02
CA LEU A 24 -0.45 -15.84 -14.13
C LEU A 24 -1.06 -16.98 -14.92
N HIS A 25 -1.86 -17.83 -14.29
CA HIS A 25 -2.52 -18.96 -14.97
C HIS A 25 -3.70 -18.53 -15.86
N LYS A 26 -4.25 -17.32 -15.65
CA LYS A 26 -5.35 -16.77 -16.45
C LYS A 26 -4.90 -15.69 -17.43
N VAL A 27 -3.93 -14.88 -17.02
CA VAL A 27 -3.38 -13.78 -17.83
C VAL A 27 -1.89 -14.04 -17.99
N PRO A 28 -1.42 -14.33 -19.24
CA PRO A 28 0.01 -14.57 -19.48
C PRO A 28 0.87 -13.38 -19.08
N PHE A 29 2.10 -13.64 -18.65
CA PHE A 29 3.04 -12.61 -18.23
C PHE A 29 3.19 -11.49 -19.26
N VAL A 30 3.19 -11.85 -20.56
CA VAL A 30 3.34 -10.89 -21.65
C VAL A 30 2.26 -9.81 -21.63
N GLN A 31 1.02 -10.16 -21.25
CA GLN A 31 -0.07 -9.20 -21.18
C GLN A 31 0.13 -8.15 -20.09
N TRP A 32 0.85 -8.50 -19.03
CA TRP A 32 1.17 -7.56 -17.95
C TRP A 32 2.21 -6.53 -18.37
N THR A 33 3.05 -6.86 -19.37
CA THR A 33 4.12 -5.98 -19.83
C THR A 33 3.68 -5.03 -20.94
N TYR A 34 2.55 -5.28 -21.59
CA TYR A 34 2.03 -4.42 -22.66
C TYR A 34 1.17 -3.30 -22.09
N THR A 35 1.35 -2.08 -22.64
CA THR A 35 0.53 -0.91 -22.27
C THR A 35 -0.96 -1.16 -22.52
N LYS A 36 -1.30 -1.89 -23.58
CA LYS A 36 -2.66 -2.25 -23.96
C LYS A 36 -2.97 -3.72 -23.75
N GLY A 37 -2.21 -4.40 -22.87
CA GLY A 37 -2.45 -5.79 -22.55
C GLY A 37 -3.79 -5.99 -21.84
N ASP A 38 -4.41 -7.14 -22.10
CA ASP A 38 -5.67 -7.51 -21.47
C ASP A 38 -5.42 -8.14 -20.12
N THR A 39 -5.68 -7.38 -19.05
CA THR A 39 -5.60 -7.85 -17.67
C THR A 39 -6.98 -7.94 -17.00
N SER A 40 -8.06 -7.88 -17.79
CA SER A 40 -9.42 -7.91 -17.26
C SER A 40 -9.82 -9.27 -16.67
N ASN A 41 -9.16 -10.35 -17.13
CA ASN A 41 -9.48 -11.72 -16.72
C ASN A 41 -8.64 -12.20 -15.53
N ILE A 42 -8.43 -11.33 -14.55
CA ILE A 42 -7.68 -11.67 -13.34
C ILE A 42 -8.56 -12.39 -12.33
N THR A 43 -7.94 -13.16 -11.43
CA THR A 43 -8.67 -13.88 -10.38
C THR A 43 -9.32 -12.91 -9.39
N PRO A 44 -10.37 -13.35 -8.64
CA PRO A 44 -10.95 -12.51 -7.58
C PRO A 44 -9.91 -12.07 -6.53
N THR A 45 -8.95 -12.94 -6.18
CA THR A 45 -7.87 -12.59 -5.26
C THR A 45 -7.01 -11.45 -5.82
N SER A 46 -6.64 -11.53 -7.11
CA SER A 46 -5.89 -10.44 -7.77
C SER A 46 -6.70 -9.15 -7.85
N GLN A 47 -8.00 -9.23 -8.05
CA GLN A 47 -8.86 -8.04 -8.05
C GLN A 47 -8.84 -7.35 -6.68
N ARG A 48 -8.90 -8.11 -5.59
CA ARG A 48 -8.80 -7.57 -4.23
C ARG A 48 -7.43 -6.96 -3.96
N ILE A 49 -6.36 -7.63 -4.39
CA ILE A 49 -5.00 -7.12 -4.27
C ILE A 49 -4.85 -5.83 -5.09
N ASN A 50 -5.45 -5.78 -6.28
CA ASN A 50 -5.44 -4.58 -7.11
C ASN A 50 -6.13 -3.40 -6.43
N ALA A 51 -7.26 -3.64 -5.75
CA ALA A 51 -7.95 -2.60 -5.00
C ALA A 51 -7.07 -2.09 -3.84
N SER A 52 -6.38 -2.99 -3.13
CA SER A 52 -5.42 -2.63 -2.09
C SER A 52 -4.25 -1.83 -2.67
N LEU A 53 -3.73 -2.25 -3.83
CA LEU A 53 -2.64 -1.56 -4.52
C LEU A 53 -3.05 -0.16 -4.96
N ASN A 54 -4.26 0.02 -5.48
CA ASN A 54 -4.77 1.33 -5.89
C ASN A 54 -4.85 2.28 -4.69
N ASN A 55 -5.33 1.80 -3.56
CA ASN A 55 -5.39 2.58 -2.34
C ASN A 55 -3.97 2.93 -1.84
N LEU A 56 -3.04 1.99 -1.90
CA LEU A 56 -1.64 2.23 -1.56
C LEU A 56 -1.02 3.28 -2.49
N THR A 57 -1.27 3.18 -3.80
CA THR A 57 -0.76 4.11 -4.80
C THR A 57 -1.25 5.54 -4.54
N GLU A 58 -2.50 5.69 -4.12
CA GLU A 58 -3.07 7.01 -3.79
C GLU A 58 -2.41 7.63 -2.55
N SER A 59 -2.02 6.81 -1.57
CA SER A 59 -1.43 7.29 -0.32
C SER A 59 0.09 7.38 -0.35
N MET A 60 0.77 6.66 -1.24
CA MET A 60 2.24 6.63 -1.31
C MET A 60 2.88 8.01 -1.51
N PRO A 61 2.41 8.88 -2.43
CA PRO A 61 3.01 10.20 -2.58
C PRO A 61 2.94 11.01 -1.29
N ILE A 62 1.81 10.95 -0.59
CA ILE A 62 1.61 11.66 0.67
C ILE A 62 2.58 11.13 1.73
N PHE A 63 2.63 9.80 1.90
CA PHE A 63 3.49 9.16 2.88
C PHE A 63 4.97 9.44 2.59
N LEU A 64 5.40 9.27 1.34
CA LEU A 64 6.80 9.48 0.96
C LEU A 64 7.20 10.94 1.17
N THR A 65 6.34 11.88 0.83
CA THR A 65 6.60 13.30 1.06
C THR A 65 6.78 13.59 2.55
N LEU A 66 5.88 13.08 3.39
CA LEU A 66 5.96 13.27 4.84
C LEU A 66 7.22 12.62 5.42
N ALA A 67 7.57 11.41 4.96
CA ALA A 67 8.74 10.70 5.44
C ALA A 67 10.04 11.38 5.03
N ILE A 68 10.13 11.84 3.79
CA ILE A 68 11.31 12.57 3.29
C ILE A 68 11.47 13.90 4.02
N LEU A 69 10.39 14.64 4.24
CA LEU A 69 10.42 15.88 5.01
C LEU A 69 10.86 15.63 6.46
N SER A 70 10.43 14.50 7.04
CA SER A 70 10.87 14.13 8.39
C SER A 70 12.38 13.92 8.46
N VAL A 71 12.97 13.31 7.43
CA VAL A 71 14.43 13.14 7.34
C VAL A 71 15.12 14.48 7.15
N MET A 72 14.62 15.31 6.25
CA MET A 72 15.24 16.60 5.92
C MET A 72 15.19 17.59 7.08
N LEU A 73 14.10 17.59 7.84
CA LEU A 73 13.90 18.51 8.97
C LEU A 73 14.32 17.91 10.31
N ASP A 74 14.85 16.68 10.28
CA ASP A 74 15.31 15.95 11.48
C ASP A 74 14.19 15.82 12.53
N VAL A 75 12.98 15.52 12.07
CA VAL A 75 11.81 15.28 12.93
C VAL A 75 11.63 13.78 13.12
N ASP A 76 11.44 13.34 14.36
CA ASP A 76 11.26 11.92 14.69
C ASP A 76 9.82 11.48 14.45
N ASN A 77 9.56 10.98 13.24
CA ASN A 77 8.29 10.36 12.86
C ASN A 77 8.43 8.85 12.62
N LEU A 78 9.53 8.24 13.09
CA LEU A 78 9.84 6.84 12.80
C LEU A 78 8.73 5.91 13.26
N MET A 79 8.24 6.09 14.49
CA MET A 79 7.20 5.24 15.07
C MET A 79 5.89 5.34 14.29
N LEU A 80 5.50 6.55 13.89
CA LEU A 80 4.31 6.77 13.07
C LEU A 80 4.45 6.13 11.68
N ALA A 81 5.63 6.26 11.06
CA ALA A 81 5.90 5.67 9.76
C ALA A 81 5.89 4.15 9.81
N GLN A 82 6.46 3.54 10.87
CA GLN A 82 6.38 2.10 11.09
C GLN A 82 4.94 1.64 11.26
N SER A 83 4.15 2.38 12.03
CA SER A 83 2.71 2.07 12.22
C SER A 83 1.96 2.12 10.91
N TRP A 84 2.24 3.12 10.06
CA TRP A 84 1.61 3.22 8.74
C TRP A 84 1.92 1.99 7.89
N LEU A 85 3.17 1.56 7.86
CA LEU A 85 3.60 0.41 7.06
C LEU A 85 2.94 -0.88 7.55
N VAL A 86 2.87 -1.07 8.87
CA VAL A 86 2.19 -2.23 9.48
C VAL A 86 0.71 -2.24 9.12
N LEU A 87 0.04 -1.08 9.17
CA LEU A 87 -1.37 -0.95 8.80
C LEU A 87 -1.59 -1.28 7.32
N ARG A 88 -0.68 -0.86 6.45
CA ARG A 88 -0.76 -1.18 5.03
C ARG A 88 -0.53 -2.67 4.76
N ALA A 89 0.38 -3.30 5.49
CA ALA A 89 0.58 -4.74 5.40
C ALA A 89 -0.67 -5.50 5.87
N ALA A 90 -1.31 -5.04 6.95
CA ALA A 90 -2.57 -5.62 7.43
C ALA A 90 -3.69 -5.44 6.39
N TYR A 91 -3.74 -4.27 5.73
CA TYR A 91 -4.71 -4.02 4.66
C TYR A 91 -4.54 -5.00 3.50
N LEU A 92 -3.30 -5.25 3.08
CA LEU A 92 -3.00 -6.22 2.02
C LEU A 92 -3.40 -7.64 2.44
N LEU A 93 -3.05 -8.05 3.66
CA LEU A 93 -3.42 -9.38 4.17
C LEU A 93 -4.95 -9.55 4.23
N GLY A 94 -5.66 -8.51 4.63
CA GLY A 94 -7.13 -8.52 4.62
C GLY A 94 -7.69 -8.71 3.22
N ALA A 95 -7.06 -8.10 2.20
CA ALA A 95 -7.45 -8.28 0.80
C ALA A 95 -7.19 -9.72 0.34
N ILE A 96 -6.03 -10.29 0.67
CA ILE A 96 -5.68 -11.66 0.28
C ILE A 96 -6.62 -12.68 0.94
N LEU A 97 -6.90 -12.49 2.23
CA LEU A 97 -7.75 -13.40 3.01
C LEU A 97 -9.25 -13.15 2.83
N ASN A 98 -9.62 -12.17 2.00
CA ASN A 98 -11.02 -11.80 1.74
C ASN A 98 -11.77 -11.39 3.01
N LEU A 99 -11.10 -10.69 3.93
CA LEU A 99 -11.72 -10.21 5.17
C LEU A 99 -12.68 -9.04 4.93
N TYR A 100 -12.59 -8.36 3.78
CA TYR A 100 -13.42 -7.19 3.48
C TYR A 100 -14.84 -7.55 3.03
N GLN A 101 -15.18 -8.83 2.97
CA GLN A 101 -16.58 -9.24 2.90
C GLN A 101 -17.37 -8.81 4.14
N TYR A 102 -16.69 -8.59 5.28
CA TYR A 102 -17.27 -8.03 6.49
C TYR A 102 -17.19 -6.50 6.44
N LYS A 103 -18.32 -5.83 6.60
CA LYS A 103 -18.47 -4.40 6.32
C LYS A 103 -17.54 -3.49 7.12
N MET A 104 -17.14 -3.89 8.34
CA MET A 104 -16.43 -2.99 9.27
C MET A 104 -14.91 -3.16 9.26
N ILE A 105 -14.37 -4.23 8.66
CA ILE A 105 -12.94 -4.52 8.74
C ILE A 105 -12.12 -3.54 7.91
N ARG A 106 -12.57 -3.23 6.69
CA ARG A 106 -11.84 -2.31 5.80
C ARG A 106 -11.66 -0.91 6.41
N PRO A 107 -12.74 -0.25 6.91
CA PRO A 107 -12.57 1.06 7.56
C PRO A 107 -11.72 0.99 8.82
N LEU A 108 -11.81 -0.09 9.61
CA LEU A 108 -11.04 -0.25 10.83
C LEU A 108 -9.53 -0.30 10.58
N ILE A 109 -9.10 -0.77 9.41
CA ILE A 109 -7.69 -0.82 9.03
C ILE A 109 -7.28 0.43 8.27
N TRP A 110 -8.15 0.91 7.38
CA TRP A 110 -7.85 2.04 6.50
C TRP A 110 -7.78 3.37 7.25
N LEU A 111 -8.77 3.64 8.10
CA LEU A 111 -8.87 4.93 8.80
C LEU A 111 -7.66 5.22 9.70
N PRO A 112 -7.16 4.26 10.53
CA PRO A 112 -5.94 4.51 11.30
C PRO A 112 -4.73 4.88 10.45
N SER A 113 -4.59 4.35 9.24
CA SER A 113 -3.46 4.68 8.37
C SER A 113 -3.52 6.14 7.91
N ILE A 114 -4.71 6.67 7.66
CA ILE A 114 -4.90 8.09 7.32
C ILE A 114 -4.59 8.96 8.54
N ILE A 115 -5.07 8.57 9.72
CA ILE A 115 -4.79 9.31 10.98
C ILE A 115 -3.29 9.38 11.22
N VAL A 116 -2.55 8.30 11.01
CA VAL A 116 -1.09 8.27 11.18
C VAL A 116 -0.42 9.30 10.26
N MET A 117 -0.83 9.37 8.99
CA MET A 117 -0.29 10.35 8.05
C MET A 117 -0.59 11.79 8.48
N VAL A 118 -1.80 12.05 8.99
CA VAL A 118 -2.16 13.36 9.51
C VAL A 118 -1.29 13.74 10.71
N LEU A 119 -1.03 12.79 11.62
CA LEU A 119 -0.17 13.02 12.77
C LEU A 119 1.29 13.30 12.34
N MET A 120 1.78 12.61 11.33
CA MET A 120 3.11 12.90 10.76
C MET A 120 3.17 14.35 10.24
N GLY A 121 2.14 14.76 9.52
CA GLY A 121 2.05 16.14 9.03
C GLY A 121 1.99 17.16 10.15
N CYS A 122 1.23 16.88 11.21
CA CYS A 122 1.15 17.76 12.37
C CYS A 122 2.51 17.92 13.07
N ASN A 123 3.30 16.84 13.16
CA ASN A 123 4.64 16.90 13.73
C ASN A 123 5.61 17.72 12.89
N LEU A 124 5.37 17.81 11.58
CA LEU A 124 6.18 18.59 10.66
C LEU A 124 5.75 20.06 10.58
N TYR A 125 4.54 20.36 11.02
CA TYR A 125 4.02 21.73 10.99
C TYR A 125 4.76 22.60 12.01
N VAL A 126 5.19 23.74 11.55
CA VAL A 126 6.00 24.69 12.37
C VAL A 126 5.19 25.95 12.66
#